data_a54065f43066052a42276cb2a63a2fd7
#
_entry.id   a54065f43066052a42276cb2a63a2fd7
#
_cell.length_a   1.000
_cell.length_b   1.000
_cell.length_c   1.000
_cell.angle_alpha   90.00
_cell.angle_beta   90.00
_cell.angle_gamma   90.00
#
_symmetry.space_group_name_H-M   'P 1'
#
loop_
_entity.id
_entity.type
_entity.pdbx_description
1 polymer ?
#
loop_
_entity_poly.entity_id
_entity_poly.type
_entity_poly.pdbx_seq_one_letter_code
_entity_poly.pdbx_strand_id
1 'polypeptide(L)' 'LQLTGKDVCEILDVKPGPIIGKSMSQMERAVVEGNVSNNFDDLRHYLLSNQ' A
#
# COMPACT_ATOMS: atom_id res chain seq x y z
N LEU A 1 8.15 -2.82 -4.31
CA LEU A 1 7.00 -3.42 -3.63
C LEU A 1 6.32 -4.44 -4.54
N GLN A 2 5.74 -5.45 -3.94
CA GLN A 2 4.95 -6.47 -4.66
C GLN A 2 3.51 -6.00 -4.91
N LEU A 3 3.20 -4.77 -4.58
CA LEU A 3 1.89 -4.16 -4.78
C LEU A 3 2.12 -2.79 -5.43
N THR A 4 1.40 -2.51 -6.52
CA THR A 4 1.60 -1.30 -7.32
C THR A 4 0.59 -0.21 -6.98
N GLY A 5 0.81 1.00 -7.51
CA GLY A 5 -0.15 2.09 -7.35
C GLY A 5 -1.52 1.75 -7.94
N LYS A 6 -1.54 1.01 -9.05
CA LYS A 6 -2.80 0.55 -9.65
C LYS A 6 -3.54 -0.36 -8.68
N ASP A 7 -2.82 -1.25 -8.00
CA ASP A 7 -3.42 -2.14 -7.00
C ASP A 7 -4.01 -1.33 -5.84
N VAL A 8 -3.34 -0.25 -5.42
CA VAL A 8 -3.86 0.63 -4.37
C VAL A 8 -5.20 1.23 -4.79
N CYS A 9 -5.30 1.69 -6.03
CA CYS A 9 -6.56 2.24 -6.55
C CYS A 9 -7.69 1.23 -6.47
N GLU A 10 -7.42 -0.02 -6.83
CA GLU A 10 -8.42 -1.08 -6.81
C GLU A 10 -8.79 -1.50 -5.40
N ILE A 11 -7.81 -1.66 -4.52
CA ILE A 11 -8.02 -2.10 -3.15
C ILE A 11 -8.81 -1.07 -2.35
N LEU A 12 -8.45 0.21 -2.47
CA LEU A 12 -9.08 1.28 -1.72
C LEU A 12 -10.28 1.90 -2.44
N ASP A 13 -10.53 1.47 -3.69
CA ASP A 13 -11.60 2.01 -4.53
C ASP A 13 -11.49 3.53 -4.66
N VAL A 14 -10.30 3.99 -5.01
CA VAL A 14 -10.01 5.42 -5.18
C VAL A 14 -9.41 5.67 -6.56
N LYS A 15 -9.56 6.91 -7.04
CA LYS A 15 -8.97 7.31 -8.32
C LYS A 15 -7.48 7.62 -8.14
N PRO A 16 -6.67 7.49 -9.22
CA PRO A 16 -5.27 7.91 -9.16
C PRO A 16 -5.15 9.38 -8.73
N GLY A 17 -4.19 9.66 -7.84
CA GLY A 17 -3.98 11.01 -7.33
C GLY A 17 -2.96 11.01 -6.20
N PRO A 18 -2.85 12.13 -5.46
CA PRO A 18 -1.85 12.27 -4.38
C PRO A 18 -1.92 11.18 -3.31
N ILE A 19 -3.12 10.63 -3.05
CA ILE A 19 -3.29 9.58 -2.05
C ILE A 19 -2.53 8.31 -2.41
N ILE A 20 -2.36 8.03 -3.70
CA ILE A 20 -1.65 6.84 -4.16
C ILE A 20 -0.16 6.95 -3.81
N GLY A 21 0.46 8.08 -4.09
CA GLY A 21 1.86 8.31 -3.75
C GLY A 21 2.09 8.23 -2.24
N LYS A 22 1.19 8.80 -1.47
CA LYS A 22 1.26 8.76 -0.02
C LYS A 22 1.15 7.33 0.50
N SER A 23 0.20 6.55 -0.02
CA SER A 23 0.01 5.16 0.39
C SER A 23 1.21 4.31 0.03
N MET A 24 1.78 4.50 -1.16
CA MET A 24 2.97 3.79 -1.60
C MET A 24 4.17 4.08 -0.69
N SER A 25 4.37 5.36 -0.34
CA SER A 25 5.45 5.76 0.57
C SER A 25 5.28 5.14 1.95
N GLN A 26 4.06 5.09 2.46
CA GLN A 26 3.78 4.48 3.76
C GLN A 26 4.08 2.98 3.74
N MET A 27 3.71 2.28 2.67
CA MET A 27 3.99 0.86 2.55
C MET A 27 5.49 0.58 2.44
N GLU A 28 6.21 1.37 1.65
CA GLU A 28 7.66 1.23 1.53
C GLU A 28 8.34 1.38 2.88
N ARG A 29 7.94 2.39 3.63
CA ARG A 29 8.49 2.64 4.95
C ARG A 29 8.20 1.48 5.90
N ALA A 30 6.98 0.98 5.89
CA ALA A 30 6.58 -0.14 6.75
C ALA A 30 7.38 -1.40 6.43
N VAL A 31 7.67 -1.66 5.16
CA VAL A 31 8.51 -2.79 4.75
C VAL A 31 9.94 -2.60 5.25
N VAL A 32 10.50 -1.41 5.05
CA VAL A 32 11.87 -1.10 5.48
C VAL A 32 12.00 -1.25 7.00
N GLU A 33 10.99 -0.82 7.74
CA GLU A 33 10.98 -0.90 9.20
C GLU A 33 10.63 -2.29 9.74
N GLY A 34 10.26 -3.21 8.85
CA GLY A 34 9.94 -4.58 9.24
C GLY A 34 8.54 -4.76 9.82
N ASN A 35 7.65 -3.78 9.66
CA ASN A 35 6.30 -3.83 10.19
C ASN A 35 5.34 -4.61 9.31
N VAL A 36 5.68 -4.81 8.04
CA VAL A 36 4.88 -5.58 7.10
C VAL A 36 5.81 -6.27 6.11
N SER A 37 5.45 -7.48 5.69
CA SER A 37 6.23 -8.21 4.69
C SER A 37 5.93 -7.70 3.29
N ASN A 38 6.94 -7.72 2.42
CA ASN A 38 6.80 -7.26 1.04
C ASN A 38 6.15 -8.33 0.18
N ASN A 39 4.87 -8.60 0.43
CA ASN A 39 4.07 -9.47 -0.42
C ASN A 39 2.67 -8.86 -0.58
N PHE A 40 1.97 -9.29 -1.62
CA PHE A 40 0.68 -8.69 -1.98
C PHE A 40 -0.33 -8.77 -0.85
N ASP A 41 -0.51 -9.96 -0.27
CA ASP A 41 -1.52 -10.17 0.76
C ASP A 41 -1.28 -9.32 2.00
N ASP A 42 -0.04 -9.26 2.48
CA ASP A 42 0.30 -8.49 3.67
C ASP A 42 0.18 -6.99 3.42
N LEU A 43 0.62 -6.53 2.26
CA LEU A 43 0.50 -5.12 1.89
C LEU A 43 -0.96 -4.71 1.72
N ARG A 44 -1.77 -5.56 1.11
CA ARG A 44 -3.20 -5.33 0.98
C ARG A 44 -3.85 -5.21 2.35
N HIS A 45 -3.54 -6.11 3.26
CA HIS A 45 -4.05 -6.07 4.62
C HIS A 45 -3.64 -4.78 5.33
N TYR A 46 -2.38 -4.38 5.16
CA TYR A 46 -1.87 -3.14 5.73
C TYR A 46 -2.67 -1.92 5.23
N LEU A 47 -2.91 -1.84 3.92
CA LEU A 47 -3.69 -0.74 3.35
C LEU A 47 -5.09 -0.67 3.94
N LEU A 48 -5.78 -1.81 4.04
CA LEU A 48 -7.15 -1.86 4.54
C LEU A 48 -7.22 -1.54 6.02
N SER A 49 -6.19 -1.89 6.78
CA SER A 49 -6.14 -1.64 8.23
C SER A 49 -5.76 -0.20 8.57
N ASN A 50 -5.15 0.52 7.63
CA ASN A 50 -4.63 1.88 7.86
C ASN A 50 -5.33 2.94 7.02
N GLN A 51 -6.56 2.72 6.72
CA GLN A 51 -7.37 3.73 6.05
C GLN A 51 -7.73 4.88 6.97
#